data_15f0e852119220ccabd86f22dfda8a58
#
_entry.id   15f0e852119220ccabd86f22dfda8a58
#
_cell.length_a   1.000
_cell.length_b   1.000
_cell.length_c   1.000
_cell.angle_alpha   90.00
_cell.angle_beta   90.00
_cell.angle_gamma   90.00
#
_symmetry.space_group_name_H-M   'P 1'
#
loop_
_entity.id
_entity.type
_entity.pdbx_description
1 polymer ?
#
loop_
_entity_poly.entity_id
_entity_poly.type
_entity_poly.pdbx_seq_one_letter_code
_entity_poly.pdbx_strand_id
1 'polypeptide(L)'
;MGNIRHTFTSPLRHDHTCHLLYSTYSKYEEDWSSYPHTHYFTELFFVLSGSGSFLVEDETFPIAKHDLIVINPNITHTEKSSLEAPLEYIVLGVDGLNFVIDDANEYLLFHSDEMKDRLDFYFRTILEETENSQKDYEKVCQNLLNILVVHLSRYASSSVEIFPFHKMESRECSRAKRYIDSSFQENITLDKLAEIAQINKYYFSHTFTETYGISPMNYLTQKRIFTSQELLTSTDMSLAQIAQQCGFSSSSYFTQCFRKSCGMTPTAYRKQFLRNQ
;
A
#
# COMPACT_ATOMS: atom_id res chain seq x y z
N MET A 1 44.85 5.20 16.09
CA MET A 1 43.41 4.91 15.92
C MET A 1 43.21 3.42 16.22
N GLY A 2 42.47 3.11 17.27
CA GLY A 2 42.19 1.72 17.63
C GLY A 2 41.09 1.13 16.72
N ASN A 3 41.28 -0.10 16.24
CA ASN A 3 40.24 -0.85 15.52
C ASN A 3 39.12 -1.23 16.51
N ILE A 4 37.93 -0.69 16.29
CA ILE A 4 36.73 -1.09 17.03
C ILE A 4 36.04 -2.17 16.22
N ARG A 5 35.96 -3.40 16.78
CA ARG A 5 35.23 -4.53 16.17
C ARG A 5 33.86 -4.66 16.79
N HIS A 6 32.82 -4.55 15.97
CA HIS A 6 31.43 -4.83 16.38
C HIS A 6 31.05 -6.27 16.03
N THR A 7 30.53 -7.02 16.99
CA THR A 7 30.06 -8.39 16.78
C THR A 7 28.56 -8.46 16.90
N PHE A 8 27.89 -9.23 16.03
CA PHE A 8 26.44 -9.45 16.05
C PHE A 8 26.15 -10.73 16.82
N THR A 9 25.37 -10.63 17.89
CA THR A 9 25.09 -11.75 18.83
C THR A 9 23.71 -12.36 18.65
N SER A 10 22.81 -11.72 17.90
CA SER A 10 21.48 -12.27 17.62
C SER A 10 21.45 -13.02 16.30
N PRO A 11 20.96 -14.26 16.23
CA PRO A 11 20.63 -14.88 14.95
C PRO A 11 19.54 -13.99 14.29
N LEU A 12 19.82 -13.53 13.09
CA LEU A 12 18.82 -12.83 12.28
C LEU A 12 17.66 -13.81 12.03
N ARG A 13 16.58 -13.68 12.76
CA ARG A 13 15.31 -14.30 12.37
C ARG A 13 14.79 -13.47 11.20
N HIS A 14 14.81 -14.04 10.01
CA HIS A 14 14.25 -13.47 8.80
C HIS A 14 12.71 -13.58 8.81
N ASP A 15 12.07 -12.97 9.82
CA ASP A 15 10.62 -12.92 9.93
C ASP A 15 10.10 -11.51 9.60
N HIS A 16 10.70 -10.85 8.60
CA HIS A 16 10.10 -9.63 8.06
C HIS A 16 9.03 -10.02 7.04
N THR A 17 7.79 -9.92 7.47
CA THR A 17 6.61 -10.37 6.71
C THR A 17 5.96 -9.23 5.91
N CYS A 18 6.56 -8.05 5.85
CA CYS A 18 6.07 -6.97 4.99
C CYS A 18 6.66 -7.08 3.58
N HIS A 19 5.82 -6.82 2.57
CA HIS A 19 6.17 -6.91 1.15
C HIS A 19 5.89 -5.60 0.43
N LEU A 20 6.88 -5.12 -0.34
CA LEU A 20 6.67 -4.01 -1.24
C LEU A 20 5.76 -4.47 -2.38
N LEU A 21 4.63 -3.80 -2.56
CA LEU A 21 3.68 -4.07 -3.64
C LEU A 21 3.99 -3.24 -4.87
N TYR A 22 4.29 -1.96 -4.68
CA TYR A 22 4.60 -1.02 -5.75
C TYR A 22 5.36 0.20 -5.23
N SER A 23 6.00 0.92 -6.14
CA SER A 23 6.45 2.30 -5.97
C SER A 23 5.84 3.16 -7.06
N THR A 24 5.41 4.37 -6.73
CA THR A 24 4.85 5.33 -7.69
C THR A 24 5.47 6.69 -7.44
N TYR A 25 5.92 7.34 -8.51
CA TYR A 25 6.27 8.75 -8.51
C TYR A 25 5.11 9.56 -9.10
N SER A 26 4.77 10.65 -8.44
CA SER A 26 3.73 11.56 -8.90
C SER A 26 4.17 13.01 -8.77
N LYS A 27 3.84 13.78 -9.78
CA LYS A 27 4.02 15.23 -9.81
C LYS A 27 2.71 15.87 -10.17
N TYR A 28 2.25 16.78 -9.34
CA TYR A 28 1.01 17.50 -9.57
C TYR A 28 1.13 18.43 -10.77
N GLU A 29 0.19 18.29 -11.72
CA GLU A 29 -0.03 19.20 -12.84
C GLU A 29 -1.43 19.82 -12.72
N GLU A 30 -1.74 20.89 -13.48
CA GLU A 30 -2.98 21.66 -13.36
C GLU A 30 -4.27 20.85 -13.46
N ASP A 31 -4.23 19.70 -14.15
CA ASP A 31 -5.38 18.80 -14.38
C ASP A 31 -5.46 17.62 -13.39
N TRP A 32 -4.63 17.58 -12.35
CA TRP A 32 -4.62 16.47 -11.40
C TRP A 32 -5.84 16.52 -10.49
N SER A 33 -6.68 15.49 -10.58
CA SER A 33 -7.81 15.32 -9.67
C SER A 33 -7.49 14.21 -8.67
N SER A 34 -7.28 14.55 -7.41
CA SER A 34 -7.25 13.57 -6.35
C SER A 34 -8.65 13.30 -5.82
N TYR A 35 -8.97 12.02 -5.67
CA TYR A 35 -10.24 11.56 -5.12
C TYR A 35 -9.97 10.73 -3.87
N PRO A 36 -10.78 10.89 -2.82
CA PRO A 36 -10.70 10.01 -1.66
C PRO A 36 -10.77 8.55 -2.09
N HIS A 37 -9.82 7.75 -1.63
CA HIS A 37 -9.71 6.33 -1.93
C HIS A 37 -9.22 5.54 -0.72
N THR A 38 -9.29 4.23 -0.80
CA THR A 38 -8.86 3.31 0.26
C THR A 38 -8.25 2.05 -0.35
N HIS A 39 -7.32 1.44 0.34
CA HIS A 39 -6.66 0.19 -0.06
C HIS A 39 -6.41 -0.73 1.15
N TYR A 40 -6.11 -2.00 0.90
CA TYR A 40 -5.97 -3.05 1.93
C TYR A 40 -4.55 -3.20 2.49
N PHE A 41 -3.64 -2.34 2.07
CA PHE A 41 -2.23 -2.32 2.47
C PHE A 41 -1.87 -0.97 3.10
N THR A 42 -0.73 -0.92 3.78
CA THR A 42 -0.16 0.33 4.29
C THR A 42 0.47 1.13 3.16
N GLU A 43 0.26 2.43 3.16
CA GLU A 43 0.90 3.35 2.23
C GLU A 43 1.91 4.24 2.95
N LEU A 44 3.08 4.39 2.34
CA LEU A 44 4.13 5.31 2.77
C LEU A 44 4.20 6.42 1.72
N PHE A 45 3.68 7.60 2.04
CA PHE A 45 3.61 8.76 1.15
C PHE A 45 4.70 9.78 1.53
N PHE A 46 5.71 9.95 0.70
CA PHE A 46 6.86 10.83 0.96
C PHE A 46 6.89 12.03 0.02
N VAL A 47 6.88 13.23 0.59
CA VAL A 47 6.89 14.49 -0.18
C VAL A 47 8.31 14.88 -0.57
N LEU A 48 8.62 14.86 -1.87
CA LEU A 48 9.91 15.26 -2.43
C LEU A 48 10.05 16.76 -2.55
N SER A 49 8.99 17.44 -2.99
CA SER A 49 8.95 18.89 -3.16
C SER A 49 7.51 19.42 -3.14
N GLY A 50 7.37 20.74 -3.04
CA GLY A 50 6.07 21.39 -3.01
C GLY A 50 5.41 21.40 -1.64
N SER A 51 4.14 21.79 -1.62
CA SER A 51 3.29 21.85 -0.43
C SER A 51 1.84 21.62 -0.79
N GLY A 52 1.04 21.25 0.20
CA GLY A 52 -0.37 20.98 0.01
C GLY A 52 -1.08 20.64 1.31
N SER A 53 -2.17 19.91 1.20
CA SER A 53 -2.87 19.32 2.34
C SER A 53 -3.12 17.85 2.09
N PHE A 54 -3.16 17.09 3.17
CA PHE A 54 -3.51 15.68 3.15
C PHE A 54 -4.81 15.49 3.95
N LEU A 55 -5.75 14.78 3.37
CA LEU A 55 -7.03 14.43 3.98
C LEU A 55 -6.98 12.96 4.39
N VAL A 56 -7.28 12.66 5.64
CA VAL A 56 -7.46 11.30 6.17
C VAL A 56 -8.79 11.27 6.89
N GLU A 57 -9.72 10.41 6.46
CA GLU A 57 -11.10 10.40 6.91
C GLU A 57 -11.71 11.82 6.86
N ASP A 58 -12.04 12.41 8.00
CA ASP A 58 -12.59 13.77 8.11
C ASP A 58 -11.53 14.82 8.54
N GLU A 59 -10.28 14.43 8.72
CA GLU A 59 -9.19 15.31 9.15
C GLU A 59 -8.35 15.80 7.97
N THR A 60 -8.03 17.09 7.96
CA THR A 60 -7.16 17.70 6.95
C THR A 60 -6.00 18.41 7.64
N PHE A 61 -4.78 18.13 7.20
CA PHE A 61 -3.57 18.77 7.72
C PHE A 61 -2.63 19.21 6.58
N PRO A 62 -1.79 20.22 6.80
CA PRO A 62 -0.82 20.67 5.82
C PRO A 62 0.32 19.67 5.67
N ILE A 63 0.84 19.53 4.45
CA ILE A 63 2.03 18.75 4.13
C ILE A 63 3.00 19.58 3.30
N ALA A 64 4.29 19.30 3.47
CA ALA A 64 5.37 19.98 2.80
C ALA A 64 6.54 19.04 2.51
N LYS A 65 7.54 19.56 1.82
CA LYS A 65 8.76 18.82 1.48
C LYS A 65 9.37 18.11 2.71
N HIS A 66 9.73 16.84 2.53
CA HIS A 66 10.31 15.90 3.48
C HIS A 66 9.33 15.32 4.52
N ASP A 67 8.05 15.63 4.40
CA ASP A 67 7.04 14.92 5.20
C ASP A 67 6.86 13.50 4.70
N LEU A 68 6.77 12.57 5.64
CA LEU A 68 6.34 11.21 5.40
C LEU A 68 5.01 10.98 6.11
N ILE A 69 4.00 10.65 5.33
CA ILE A 69 2.69 10.21 5.84
C ILE A 69 2.62 8.69 5.71
N VAL A 70 2.26 8.03 6.78
CA VAL A 70 2.02 6.59 6.82
C VAL A 70 0.54 6.36 7.06
N ILE A 71 -0.11 5.68 6.14
CA ILE A 71 -1.54 5.42 6.18
C ILE A 71 -1.75 3.91 6.35
N ASN A 72 -2.47 3.52 7.39
CA ASN A 72 -2.82 2.12 7.65
C ASN A 72 -3.85 1.59 6.63
N PRO A 73 -3.98 0.27 6.50
CA PRO A 73 -4.98 -0.34 5.61
C PRO A 73 -6.41 0.12 5.89
N ASN A 74 -7.20 0.26 4.84
CA ASN A 74 -8.65 0.58 4.85
C ASN A 74 -9.03 1.98 5.35
N ILE A 75 -8.08 2.89 5.45
CA ILE A 75 -8.30 4.29 5.81
C ILE A 75 -8.54 5.11 4.54
N THR A 76 -9.59 5.91 4.55
CA THR A 76 -9.93 6.80 3.43
C THR A 76 -9.00 8.01 3.44
N HIS A 77 -8.31 8.26 2.35
CA HIS A 77 -7.38 9.39 2.26
C HIS A 77 -7.27 9.94 0.83
N THR A 78 -6.75 11.14 0.75
CA THR A 78 -6.36 11.80 -0.51
C THR A 78 -5.44 12.99 -0.20
N GLU A 79 -4.72 13.46 -1.22
CA GLU A 79 -3.90 14.67 -1.14
C GLU A 79 -4.48 15.79 -2.00
N LYS A 80 -4.14 17.02 -1.67
CA LYS A 80 -4.46 18.20 -2.44
C LYS A 80 -3.23 19.09 -2.55
N SER A 81 -2.80 19.37 -3.77
CA SER A 81 -1.63 20.18 -4.04
C SER A 81 -1.92 21.68 -3.94
N SER A 82 -0.93 22.46 -3.52
CA SER A 82 -0.92 23.92 -3.71
C SER A 82 -0.67 24.26 -5.18
N LEU A 83 -1.35 25.26 -5.68
CA LEU A 83 -1.12 25.79 -7.04
C LEU A 83 0.20 26.56 -7.14
N GLU A 84 0.64 27.21 -6.05
CA GLU A 84 1.87 28.02 -6.02
C GLU A 84 3.13 27.16 -5.88
N ALA A 85 3.02 25.99 -5.21
CA ALA A 85 4.11 25.06 -4.98
C ALA A 85 3.60 23.62 -5.16
N PRO A 86 3.46 23.15 -6.42
CA PRO A 86 2.88 21.85 -6.72
C PRO A 86 3.61 20.71 -6.04
N LEU A 87 2.84 19.77 -5.48
CA LEU A 87 3.35 18.58 -4.82
C LEU A 87 4.04 17.64 -5.81
N GLU A 88 5.19 17.13 -5.38
CA GLU A 88 5.94 16.06 -6.01
C GLU A 88 6.25 15.03 -4.91
N TYR A 89 5.90 13.77 -5.13
CA TYR A 89 5.97 12.77 -4.08
C TYR A 89 6.21 11.35 -4.62
N ILE A 90 6.70 10.48 -3.75
CA ILE A 90 6.81 9.05 -3.99
C ILE A 90 5.91 8.32 -3.00
N VAL A 91 5.21 7.31 -3.50
CA VAL A 91 4.36 6.42 -2.69
C VAL A 91 4.88 4.99 -2.77
N LEU A 92 4.98 4.33 -1.63
CA LEU A 92 5.26 2.90 -1.52
C LEU A 92 4.03 2.19 -0.94
N GLY A 93 3.46 1.24 -1.67
CA GLY A 93 2.43 0.34 -1.16
C GLY A 93 3.08 -0.88 -0.49
N VAL A 94 2.72 -1.17 0.76
CA VAL A 94 3.36 -2.21 1.58
C VAL A 94 2.32 -3.14 2.20
N ASP A 95 2.31 -4.40 1.81
CA ASP A 95 1.48 -5.43 2.44
C ASP A 95 2.16 -5.99 3.69
N GLY A 96 1.38 -6.36 4.69
CA GLY A 96 1.87 -6.97 5.92
C GLY A 96 2.53 -6.00 6.90
N LEU A 97 2.39 -4.69 6.71
CA LEU A 97 2.86 -3.65 7.63
C LEU A 97 1.66 -2.97 8.28
N ASN A 98 1.75 -2.70 9.57
CA ASN A 98 0.77 -1.91 10.29
C ASN A 98 1.46 -1.07 11.36
N PHE A 99 0.96 0.13 11.58
CA PHE A 99 1.44 1.04 12.62
C PHE A 99 0.33 1.19 13.66
N VAL A 100 0.66 0.98 14.93
CA VAL A 100 -0.25 1.26 16.03
C VAL A 100 0.28 2.48 16.76
N ILE A 101 -0.55 3.50 16.83
CA ILE A 101 -0.29 4.74 17.55
C ILE A 101 -1.37 4.83 18.61
N ASP A 102 -1.03 5.24 19.82
CA ASP A 102 -1.91 5.37 20.99
C ASP A 102 -3.42 5.42 20.66
N ASP A 103 -4.06 4.28 20.78
CA ASP A 103 -5.51 3.97 20.77
C ASP A 103 -6.44 4.53 19.67
N ALA A 104 -6.03 5.47 18.80
CA ALA A 104 -6.98 6.12 17.90
C ALA A 104 -6.46 6.58 16.53
N ASN A 105 -5.16 6.60 16.26
CA ASN A 105 -4.68 7.18 15.00
C ASN A 105 -4.46 6.13 13.92
N GLU A 106 -5.16 6.32 12.81
CA GLU A 106 -5.15 5.46 11.62
C GLU A 106 -4.05 5.85 10.64
N TYR A 107 -3.32 6.93 10.95
CA TYR A 107 -2.20 7.45 10.17
C TYR A 107 -1.12 8.06 11.06
N LEU A 108 0.08 8.23 10.53
CA LEU A 108 1.22 8.86 11.20
C LEU A 108 1.86 9.89 10.27
N LEU A 109 2.06 11.11 10.78
CA LEU A 109 2.81 12.16 10.11
C LEU A 109 4.19 12.29 10.75
N PHE A 110 5.22 11.98 9.98
CA PHE A 110 6.62 12.19 10.37
C PHE A 110 7.12 13.53 9.83
N HIS A 111 7.46 14.41 10.74
CA HIS A 111 8.20 15.65 10.50
C HIS A 111 9.59 15.49 11.10
N SER A 112 10.63 15.24 10.32
CA SER A 112 11.94 15.03 10.90
C SER A 112 13.09 15.51 10.04
N ASP A 113 13.74 16.54 10.53
CA ASP A 113 15.03 17.00 9.99
C ASP A 113 16.14 15.95 10.09
N GLU A 114 16.09 15.06 11.10
CA GLU A 114 17.09 14.02 11.30
C GLU A 114 16.97 12.86 10.30
N MET A 115 15.76 12.59 9.83
CA MET A 115 15.46 11.47 8.93
C MET A 115 15.37 11.86 7.45
N LYS A 116 15.25 13.15 7.12
CA LYS A 116 14.97 13.64 5.77
C LYS A 116 15.90 13.07 4.70
N ASP A 117 17.22 13.11 4.93
CA ASP A 117 18.20 12.64 3.96
C ASP A 117 18.16 11.11 3.78
N ARG A 118 17.82 10.36 4.86
CA ARG A 118 17.64 8.91 4.79
C ARG A 118 16.36 8.53 4.07
N LEU A 119 15.26 9.23 4.35
CA LEU A 119 13.98 9.02 3.68
C LEU A 119 14.13 9.31 2.19
N ASP A 120 14.71 10.46 1.83
CA ASP A 120 14.98 10.83 0.42
C ASP A 120 15.82 9.74 -0.28
N PHE A 121 16.88 9.25 0.37
CA PHE A 121 17.70 8.15 -0.15
C PHE A 121 16.90 6.87 -0.41
N TYR A 122 16.12 6.39 0.57
CA TYR A 122 15.40 5.12 0.42
C TYR A 122 14.31 5.22 -0.65
N PHE A 123 13.50 6.27 -0.63
CA PHE A 123 12.41 6.43 -1.57
C PHE A 123 12.90 6.60 -3.01
N ARG A 124 13.92 7.45 -3.22
CA ARG A 124 14.50 7.62 -4.57
C ARG A 124 15.21 6.37 -5.07
N THR A 125 15.96 5.67 -4.22
CA THR A 125 16.66 4.46 -4.65
C THR A 125 15.67 3.35 -5.00
N ILE A 126 14.58 3.17 -4.24
CA ILE A 126 13.52 2.22 -4.59
C ILE A 126 12.87 2.59 -5.93
N LEU A 127 12.60 3.88 -6.16
CA LEU A 127 12.03 4.35 -7.44
C LEU A 127 12.99 4.09 -8.60
N GLU A 128 14.26 4.48 -8.48
CA GLU A 128 15.29 4.26 -9.51
C GLU A 128 15.48 2.78 -9.85
N GLU A 129 15.52 1.89 -8.85
CA GLU A 129 15.60 0.44 -9.06
C GLU A 129 14.38 -0.09 -9.81
N THR A 130 13.18 0.39 -9.46
CA THR A 130 11.94 0.00 -10.12
C THR A 130 11.89 0.48 -11.58
N GLU A 131 12.30 1.72 -11.86
CA GLU A 131 12.34 2.30 -13.21
C GLU A 131 13.37 1.60 -14.11
N ASN A 132 14.57 1.32 -13.57
CA ASN A 132 15.64 0.66 -14.31
C ASN A 132 15.41 -0.85 -14.50
N SER A 133 14.64 -1.49 -13.63
CA SER A 133 14.24 -2.91 -13.68
C SER A 133 15.41 -3.86 -13.98
N GLN A 134 16.59 -3.61 -13.40
CA GLN A 134 17.74 -4.47 -13.60
C GLN A 134 17.54 -5.82 -12.92
N LYS A 135 18.40 -6.79 -13.24
CA LYS A 135 18.33 -8.12 -12.64
C LYS A 135 18.31 -8.02 -11.09
N ASP A 136 17.37 -8.70 -10.46
CA ASP A 136 17.17 -8.77 -9.00
C ASP A 136 16.74 -7.43 -8.35
N TYR A 137 16.24 -6.44 -9.10
CA TYR A 137 15.80 -5.14 -8.57
C TYR A 137 14.71 -5.28 -7.48
N GLU A 138 13.79 -6.22 -7.61
CA GLU A 138 12.75 -6.46 -6.58
C GLU A 138 13.36 -6.84 -5.24
N LYS A 139 14.48 -7.60 -5.24
CA LYS A 139 15.19 -7.95 -4.01
C LYS A 139 15.89 -6.74 -3.39
N VAL A 140 16.43 -5.84 -4.22
CA VAL A 140 17.05 -4.59 -3.75
C VAL A 140 15.97 -3.72 -3.10
N CYS A 141 14.86 -3.48 -3.80
CA CYS A 141 13.73 -2.71 -3.28
C CYS A 141 13.18 -3.29 -1.96
N GLN A 142 12.99 -4.60 -1.89
CA GLN A 142 12.52 -5.27 -0.66
C GLN A 142 13.50 -5.11 0.51
N ASN A 143 14.80 -5.20 0.28
CA ASN A 143 15.80 -5.00 1.32
C ASN A 143 15.85 -3.54 1.79
N LEU A 144 15.73 -2.58 0.88
CA LEU A 144 15.64 -1.15 1.21
C LEU A 144 14.39 -0.85 2.06
N LEU A 145 13.24 -1.43 1.70
CA LEU A 145 12.03 -1.34 2.51
C LEU A 145 12.25 -1.88 3.92
N ASN A 146 12.86 -3.06 4.06
CA ASN A 146 13.12 -3.67 5.37
C ASN A 146 14.00 -2.76 6.25
N ILE A 147 15.02 -2.14 5.67
CA ILE A 147 15.88 -1.18 6.38
C ILE A 147 15.10 0.08 6.75
N LEU A 148 14.30 0.62 5.82
CA LEU A 148 13.44 1.78 6.06
C LEU A 148 12.50 1.54 7.24
N VAL A 149 11.79 0.41 7.26
CA VAL A 149 10.87 0.03 8.35
C VAL A 149 11.59 -0.03 9.70
N VAL A 150 12.81 -0.62 9.76
CA VAL A 150 13.64 -0.65 10.99
C VAL A 150 14.02 0.77 11.42
N HIS A 151 14.35 1.67 10.50
CA HIS A 151 14.67 3.05 10.85
C HIS A 151 13.44 3.81 11.34
N LEU A 152 12.29 3.64 10.69
CA LEU A 152 11.02 4.24 11.15
C LEU A 152 10.66 3.76 12.55
N SER A 153 10.79 2.46 12.85
CA SER A 153 10.50 1.92 14.19
C SER A 153 11.43 2.43 15.29
N ARG A 154 12.69 2.74 14.95
CA ARG A 154 13.65 3.32 15.91
C ARG A 154 13.38 4.80 16.16
N TYR A 155 12.90 5.49 15.14
CA TYR A 155 12.62 6.92 15.20
C TYR A 155 11.25 7.22 15.83
N ALA A 156 10.29 6.35 15.59
CA ALA A 156 8.99 6.43 16.22
C ALA A 156 9.19 6.37 17.74
N SER A 157 8.61 7.33 18.45
CA SER A 157 8.63 7.36 19.92
C SER A 157 8.06 6.06 20.48
N SER A 158 8.29 5.78 21.77
CA SER A 158 7.82 4.58 22.48
C SER A 158 6.31 4.31 22.39
N SER A 159 5.53 5.23 21.84
CA SER A 159 4.09 5.13 21.57
C SER A 159 3.75 4.57 20.18
N VAL A 160 4.71 4.38 19.27
CA VAL A 160 4.47 3.83 17.94
C VAL A 160 5.07 2.43 17.87
N GLU A 161 4.22 1.43 17.87
CA GLU A 161 4.64 0.06 17.61
C GLU A 161 4.45 -0.26 16.12
N ILE A 162 5.54 -0.57 15.45
CA ILE A 162 5.52 -1.07 14.07
C ILE A 162 5.51 -2.57 14.14
N PHE A 163 4.38 -3.15 13.82
CA PHE A 163 4.26 -4.60 13.74
C PHE A 163 4.31 -5.02 12.26
N PRO A 164 5.17 -5.97 11.91
CA PRO A 164 4.74 -6.91 10.89
C PRO A 164 3.41 -7.49 11.42
N PHE A 165 2.40 -7.58 10.58
CA PHE A 165 1.03 -7.97 10.95
C PHE A 165 1.01 -9.38 11.56
N HIS A 166 1.51 -9.51 12.80
CA HIS A 166 1.55 -10.73 13.62
C HIS A 166 0.76 -10.56 14.92
N LYS A 167 -0.48 -10.12 14.82
CA LYS A 167 -1.47 -10.69 15.70
C LYS A 167 -1.59 -12.11 15.18
N MET A 168 -1.28 -13.14 16.02
CA MET A 168 -1.20 -14.56 15.62
C MET A 168 -2.08 -14.85 14.39
N GLU A 169 -1.46 -14.80 13.21
CA GLU A 169 -2.16 -15.13 11.98
C GLU A 169 -2.73 -16.51 12.18
N SER A 170 -4.04 -16.61 12.24
CA SER A 170 -4.61 -17.97 12.27
C SER A 170 -4.11 -18.64 10.99
N ARG A 171 -3.44 -19.77 11.11
CA ARG A 171 -2.93 -20.54 9.95
C ARG A 171 -4.03 -20.75 8.91
N GLU A 172 -5.26 -20.73 9.37
CA GLU A 172 -6.51 -20.86 8.63
C GLU A 172 -6.75 -19.65 7.74
N CYS A 173 -6.70 -18.43 8.31
CA CYS A 173 -6.88 -17.18 7.58
C CYS A 173 -5.73 -16.93 6.59
N SER A 174 -4.48 -17.24 6.96
CA SER A 174 -3.32 -17.13 6.06
C SER A 174 -3.44 -18.05 4.85
N ARG A 175 -4.01 -19.27 5.00
CA ARG A 175 -4.25 -20.14 3.84
C ARG A 175 -5.27 -19.55 2.87
N ALA A 176 -6.36 -19.01 3.40
CA ALA A 176 -7.39 -18.36 2.59
C ALA A 176 -6.87 -17.10 1.91
N LYS A 177 -6.09 -16.26 2.63
CA LYS A 177 -5.45 -15.07 2.05
C LYS A 177 -4.53 -15.43 0.88
N ARG A 178 -3.62 -16.38 1.08
CA ARG A 178 -2.72 -16.86 0.01
C ARG A 178 -3.48 -17.40 -1.20
N TYR A 179 -4.59 -18.11 -0.97
CA TYR A 179 -5.43 -18.56 -2.07
C TYR A 179 -6.06 -17.39 -2.84
N ILE A 180 -6.57 -16.38 -2.15
CA ILE A 180 -7.05 -15.15 -2.79
C ILE A 180 -5.91 -14.52 -3.62
N ASP A 181 -4.75 -14.32 -3.03
CA ASP A 181 -3.59 -13.65 -3.67
C ASP A 181 -3.12 -14.37 -4.95
N SER A 182 -3.19 -15.71 -4.98
CA SER A 182 -2.75 -16.52 -6.13
C SER A 182 -3.84 -16.81 -7.16
N SER A 183 -5.12 -16.74 -6.77
CA SER A 183 -6.24 -17.24 -7.59
C SER A 183 -7.41 -16.26 -7.71
N PHE A 184 -7.19 -14.98 -7.43
CA PHE A 184 -8.25 -13.94 -7.40
C PHE A 184 -9.08 -13.84 -8.68
N GLN A 185 -8.57 -14.31 -9.82
CA GLN A 185 -9.27 -14.34 -11.09
C GLN A 185 -10.40 -15.37 -11.13
N GLU A 186 -10.33 -16.39 -10.26
CA GLU A 186 -11.32 -17.44 -10.21
C GLU A 186 -12.63 -16.97 -9.57
N ASN A 187 -13.70 -17.77 -9.77
CA ASN A 187 -14.95 -17.53 -9.07
C ASN A 187 -14.85 -17.97 -7.60
N ILE A 188 -14.31 -17.09 -6.77
CA ILE A 188 -14.11 -17.32 -5.34
C ILE A 188 -15.37 -16.92 -4.57
N THR A 189 -15.86 -17.85 -3.73
CA THR A 189 -16.97 -17.61 -2.80
C THR A 189 -16.50 -17.66 -1.36
N LEU A 190 -17.25 -17.07 -0.45
CA LEU A 190 -16.95 -17.13 0.98
C LEU A 190 -16.96 -18.58 1.51
N ASP A 191 -17.84 -19.44 0.97
CA ASP A 191 -17.89 -20.88 1.32
C ASP A 191 -16.59 -21.59 0.90
N LYS A 192 -16.08 -21.30 -0.30
CA LYS A 192 -14.81 -21.83 -0.78
C LYS A 192 -13.63 -21.41 0.09
N LEU A 193 -13.60 -20.15 0.50
CA LEU A 193 -12.54 -19.66 1.40
C LEU A 193 -12.60 -20.30 2.78
N ALA A 194 -13.81 -20.51 3.33
CA ALA A 194 -14.01 -21.19 4.59
C ALA A 194 -13.60 -22.68 4.52
N GLU A 195 -13.86 -23.35 3.39
CA GLU A 195 -13.40 -24.71 3.11
C GLU A 195 -11.87 -24.80 3.10
N ILE A 196 -11.18 -23.86 2.42
CA ILE A 196 -9.72 -23.75 2.37
C ILE A 196 -9.15 -23.47 3.75
N ALA A 197 -9.80 -22.59 4.52
CA ALA A 197 -9.46 -22.31 5.89
C ALA A 197 -9.73 -23.49 6.84
N GLN A 198 -10.58 -24.45 6.45
CA GLN A 198 -11.01 -25.61 7.27
C GLN A 198 -11.73 -25.22 8.57
N ILE A 199 -12.48 -24.12 8.53
CA ILE A 199 -13.27 -23.62 9.65
C ILE A 199 -14.66 -23.18 9.18
N ASN A 200 -15.58 -23.02 10.14
CA ASN A 200 -16.92 -22.59 9.85
C ASN A 200 -16.92 -21.20 9.17
N LYS A 201 -17.79 -21.00 8.18
CA LYS A 201 -17.90 -19.79 7.36
C LYS A 201 -18.07 -18.49 8.18
N TYR A 202 -18.91 -18.53 9.23
CA TYR A 202 -19.14 -17.36 10.07
C TYR A 202 -17.92 -17.03 10.93
N TYR A 203 -17.32 -18.06 11.52
CA TYR A 203 -16.10 -17.93 12.30
C TYR A 203 -14.93 -17.46 11.41
N PHE A 204 -14.79 -18.03 10.20
CA PHE A 204 -13.79 -17.61 9.22
C PHE A 204 -13.94 -16.12 8.89
N SER A 205 -15.17 -15.67 8.50
CA SER A 205 -15.40 -14.27 8.13
C SER A 205 -15.06 -13.31 9.26
N HIS A 206 -15.44 -13.66 10.50
CA HIS A 206 -15.12 -12.87 11.69
C HIS A 206 -13.62 -12.82 11.96
N THR A 207 -12.97 -13.98 12.07
CA THR A 207 -11.53 -14.07 12.36
C THR A 207 -10.68 -13.42 11.27
N PHE A 208 -11.05 -13.59 10.00
CA PHE A 208 -10.36 -12.94 8.88
C PHE A 208 -10.47 -11.41 8.99
N THR A 209 -11.67 -10.90 9.31
CA THR A 209 -11.89 -9.46 9.49
C THR A 209 -11.13 -8.92 10.71
N GLU A 210 -11.12 -9.63 11.83
CA GLU A 210 -10.31 -9.25 13.00
C GLU A 210 -8.79 -9.28 12.71
N THR A 211 -8.36 -10.24 11.88
CA THR A 211 -6.94 -10.40 11.54
C THR A 211 -6.45 -9.35 10.56
N TYR A 212 -7.23 -9.08 9.51
CA TYR A 212 -6.79 -8.23 8.39
C TYR A 212 -7.53 -6.88 8.29
N GLY A 213 -8.43 -6.55 9.24
CA GLY A 213 -9.19 -5.32 9.23
C GLY A 213 -10.24 -5.20 8.12
N ILE A 214 -10.39 -6.24 7.29
CA ILE A 214 -11.27 -6.23 6.10
C ILE A 214 -11.92 -7.59 5.91
N SER A 215 -13.18 -7.61 5.43
CA SER A 215 -13.84 -8.90 5.15
C SER A 215 -13.17 -9.65 3.97
N PRO A 216 -13.21 -11.00 3.95
CA PRO A 216 -12.58 -11.81 2.90
C PRO A 216 -13.00 -11.41 1.48
N MET A 217 -14.29 -11.11 1.26
CA MET A 217 -14.82 -10.75 -0.05
C MET A 217 -14.44 -9.32 -0.46
N ASN A 218 -14.31 -8.41 0.50
CA ASN A 218 -13.80 -7.06 0.23
C ASN A 218 -12.31 -7.12 -0.10
N TYR A 219 -11.51 -7.94 0.61
CA TYR A 219 -10.11 -8.18 0.30
C TYR A 219 -9.93 -8.71 -1.14
N LEU A 220 -10.72 -9.72 -1.53
CA LEU A 220 -10.75 -10.22 -2.91
C LEU A 220 -11.05 -9.10 -3.92
N THR A 221 -12.05 -8.28 -3.63
CA THR A 221 -12.45 -7.17 -4.51
C THR A 221 -11.35 -6.14 -4.65
N GLN A 222 -10.71 -5.74 -3.55
CA GLN A 222 -9.59 -4.80 -3.58
C GLN A 222 -8.39 -5.36 -4.34
N LYS A 223 -8.04 -6.64 -4.16
CA LYS A 223 -6.99 -7.32 -4.94
C LYS A 223 -7.24 -7.26 -6.44
N ARG A 224 -8.49 -7.52 -6.85
CA ARG A 224 -8.93 -7.41 -8.25
C ARG A 224 -8.82 -5.98 -8.79
N ILE A 225 -9.23 -5.00 -8.00
CA ILE A 225 -9.12 -3.58 -8.36
C ILE A 225 -7.65 -3.18 -8.50
N PHE A 226 -6.79 -3.54 -7.55
CA PHE A 226 -5.37 -3.25 -7.62
C PHE A 226 -4.73 -3.79 -8.91
N THR A 227 -4.95 -5.06 -9.24
CA THR A 227 -4.45 -5.65 -10.50
C THR A 227 -5.06 -4.97 -11.74
N SER A 228 -6.33 -4.54 -11.66
CA SER A 228 -6.96 -3.82 -12.78
C SER A 228 -6.36 -2.44 -13.03
N GLN A 229 -5.85 -1.76 -12.00
CA GLN A 229 -5.12 -0.49 -12.15
C GLN A 229 -3.84 -0.69 -12.96
N GLU A 230 -3.06 -1.74 -12.67
CA GLU A 230 -1.86 -2.09 -13.44
C GLU A 230 -2.21 -2.37 -14.90
N LEU A 231 -3.24 -3.19 -15.18
CA LEU A 231 -3.66 -3.50 -16.54
C LEU A 231 -4.19 -2.28 -17.30
N LEU A 232 -4.85 -1.35 -16.62
CA LEU A 232 -5.35 -0.11 -17.22
C LEU A 232 -4.22 0.80 -17.68
N THR A 233 -3.09 0.80 -17.01
CA THR A 233 -1.94 1.69 -17.30
C THR A 233 -0.89 1.05 -18.18
N SER A 234 -0.76 -0.29 -18.15
CA SER A 234 0.28 -1.04 -18.88
C SER A 234 -0.19 -1.71 -20.16
N THR A 235 -1.50 -1.70 -20.47
CA THR A 235 -2.05 -2.40 -21.63
C THR A 235 -3.16 -1.62 -22.34
N ASP A 236 -3.38 -1.95 -23.62
CA ASP A 236 -4.50 -1.44 -24.43
C ASP A 236 -5.78 -2.30 -24.32
N MET A 237 -5.85 -3.19 -23.34
CA MET A 237 -7.01 -4.07 -23.14
C MET A 237 -8.29 -3.26 -22.95
N SER A 238 -9.40 -3.73 -23.53
CA SER A 238 -10.73 -3.16 -23.27
C SER A 238 -11.14 -3.38 -21.82
N LEU A 239 -12.04 -2.53 -21.31
CA LEU A 239 -12.57 -2.67 -19.94
C LEU A 239 -13.23 -4.04 -19.71
N ALA A 240 -13.85 -4.62 -20.76
CA ALA A 240 -14.44 -5.95 -20.69
C ALA A 240 -13.37 -7.05 -20.50
N GLN A 241 -12.26 -6.96 -21.22
CA GLN A 241 -11.14 -7.89 -21.07
C GLN A 241 -10.49 -7.78 -19.70
N ILE A 242 -10.24 -6.54 -19.21
CA ILE A 242 -9.69 -6.31 -17.87
C ILE A 242 -10.62 -6.87 -16.80
N ALA A 243 -11.92 -6.58 -16.88
CA ALA A 243 -12.90 -7.12 -15.94
C ALA A 243 -12.86 -8.65 -15.89
N GLN A 244 -12.82 -9.30 -17.03
CA GLN A 244 -12.73 -10.75 -17.14
C GLN A 244 -11.40 -11.28 -16.57
N GLN A 245 -10.28 -10.67 -16.91
CA GLN A 245 -8.96 -11.10 -16.45
C GLN A 245 -8.78 -10.91 -14.94
N CYS A 246 -9.42 -9.90 -14.37
CA CYS A 246 -9.45 -9.69 -12.91
C CYS A 246 -10.53 -10.51 -12.18
N GLY A 247 -11.30 -11.34 -12.88
CA GLY A 247 -12.31 -12.23 -12.27
C GLY A 247 -13.62 -11.55 -11.88
N PHE A 248 -13.95 -10.37 -12.43
CA PHE A 248 -15.27 -9.75 -12.24
C PHE A 248 -16.31 -10.43 -13.12
N SER A 249 -17.51 -10.60 -12.57
CA SER A 249 -18.65 -11.24 -13.27
C SER A 249 -19.19 -10.42 -14.44
N SER A 250 -18.95 -9.11 -14.47
CA SER A 250 -19.32 -8.21 -15.57
C SER A 250 -18.52 -6.91 -15.55
N SER A 251 -18.39 -6.27 -16.72
CA SER A 251 -17.75 -4.94 -16.83
C SER A 251 -18.50 -3.86 -16.05
N SER A 252 -19.81 -3.99 -15.91
CA SER A 252 -20.63 -3.04 -15.14
C SER A 252 -20.32 -3.14 -13.65
N TYR A 253 -20.26 -4.36 -13.12
CA TYR A 253 -19.88 -4.58 -11.72
C TYR A 253 -18.43 -4.17 -11.45
N PHE A 254 -17.52 -4.48 -12.36
CA PHE A 254 -16.13 -3.97 -12.31
C PHE A 254 -16.10 -2.46 -12.20
N THR A 255 -16.79 -1.73 -13.11
CA THR A 255 -16.82 -0.27 -13.13
C THR A 255 -17.36 0.31 -11.83
N GLN A 256 -18.38 -0.30 -11.25
CA GLN A 256 -18.96 0.11 -9.97
C GLN A 256 -17.96 -0.08 -8.81
N CYS A 257 -17.34 -1.25 -8.73
CA CYS A 257 -16.33 -1.54 -7.69
C CYS A 257 -15.12 -0.62 -7.83
N PHE A 258 -14.63 -0.43 -9.06
CA PHE A 258 -13.48 0.44 -9.34
C PHE A 258 -13.77 1.90 -8.93
N ARG A 259 -14.96 2.42 -9.33
CA ARG A 259 -15.33 3.79 -8.93
C ARG A 259 -15.47 3.94 -7.42
N LYS A 260 -15.98 2.94 -6.73
CA LYS A 260 -16.08 2.95 -5.26
C LYS A 260 -14.71 2.95 -4.60
N SER A 261 -13.75 2.19 -5.13
CA SER A 261 -12.41 2.04 -4.57
C SER A 261 -11.47 3.20 -4.93
N CYS A 262 -11.55 3.70 -6.18
CA CYS A 262 -10.61 4.68 -6.72
C CYS A 262 -11.21 6.09 -6.90
N GLY A 263 -12.47 6.31 -6.49
CA GLY A 263 -13.17 7.60 -6.64
C GLY A 263 -13.55 7.96 -8.09
N MET A 264 -12.94 7.34 -9.10
CA MET A 264 -13.14 7.64 -10.52
C MET A 264 -13.44 6.38 -11.35
N THR A 265 -13.90 6.57 -12.59
CA THR A 265 -14.15 5.43 -13.49
C THR A 265 -12.84 4.84 -14.05
N PRO A 266 -12.80 3.55 -14.45
CA PRO A 266 -11.63 2.94 -15.09
C PRO A 266 -11.15 3.70 -16.34
N THR A 267 -12.08 4.24 -17.13
CA THR A 267 -11.76 5.04 -18.31
C THR A 267 -11.08 6.36 -17.94
N ALA A 268 -11.55 7.04 -16.91
CA ALA A 268 -10.95 8.27 -16.42
C ALA A 268 -9.55 8.00 -15.86
N TYR A 269 -9.42 6.92 -15.09
CA TYR A 269 -8.14 6.46 -14.55
C TYR A 269 -7.12 6.22 -15.66
N ARG A 270 -7.44 5.40 -16.66
CA ARG A 270 -6.57 5.17 -17.84
C ARG A 270 -6.16 6.47 -18.52
N LYS A 271 -7.11 7.37 -18.78
CA LYS A 271 -6.83 8.63 -19.46
C LYS A 271 -5.88 9.53 -18.67
N GLN A 272 -5.99 9.54 -17.36
CA GLN A 272 -5.12 10.31 -16.46
C GLN A 272 -3.67 9.81 -16.53
N PHE A 273 -3.45 8.51 -16.51
CA PHE A 273 -2.11 7.93 -16.56
C PHE A 273 -1.46 7.96 -17.96
N LEU A 274 -2.24 7.83 -19.04
CA LEU A 274 -1.70 7.93 -20.43
C LEU A 274 -1.30 9.37 -20.81
N ARG A 275 -1.77 10.39 -20.11
CA ARG A 275 -1.34 11.78 -20.33
C ARG A 275 0.02 12.09 -19.69
N ASN A 276 0.48 11.28 -18.77
CA ASN A 276 1.70 11.46 -18.00
C ASN A 276 2.89 10.63 -18.54
N GLN A 277 2.72 9.96 -19.68
CA GLN A 277 3.79 9.32 -20.48
C GLN A 277 4.11 10.18 -21.72
#